data_9cb0fe1df25471be25db1ef095a4c9ce
#
_entry.id   9cb0fe1df25471be25db1ef095a4c9ce
#
_cell.length_a   1.000
_cell.length_b   1.000
_cell.length_c   1.000
_cell.angle_alpha   90.00
_cell.angle_beta   90.00
_cell.angle_gamma   90.00
#
_symmetry.space_group_name_H-M   'P 1'
#
loop_
_entity.id
_entity.type
_entity.pdbx_description
1 polymer ?
#
loop_
_entity_poly.entity_id
_entity_poly.type
_entity_poly.pdbx_seq_one_letter_code
_entity_poly.pdbx_strand_id
1 'polypeptide(L)'
;MYNFIYHAILAALLSSFSLSLFSPLVTLRQVSYMGEALSHIAFAGIALALLLELNLQITTLIFVVIVALAISWLSQKHKLQEANTITIFLSVSMALGIILISLKKGYSFDLESYLFGNVLLVSPSEIYQLVILALLDIFFISFFYKELFYLSYNAEMAKFYRLPVGLVNTIFMILLAANIVITLRAAGIILVSAQLILPAVTSFNLVKRLDYAILCSAFSIVTGKQIGRAHV
;
A
#
# COMPACT_ATOMS: atom_id res chain seq x y z
N MET A 1 8.27 -28.61 9.03
CA MET A 1 6.95 -28.39 8.43
C MET A 1 6.14 -27.30 9.15
N TYR A 2 6.12 -27.24 10.48
CA TYR A 2 5.39 -26.20 11.25
C TYR A 2 5.92 -24.77 11.09
N ASN A 3 7.24 -24.57 10.91
CA ASN A 3 7.83 -23.24 10.78
C ASN A 3 7.32 -22.44 9.55
N PHE A 4 7.03 -23.13 8.47
CA PHE A 4 6.55 -22.52 7.23
C PHE A 4 5.13 -21.93 7.39
N ILE A 5 4.21 -22.68 7.99
CA ILE A 5 2.84 -22.21 8.28
C ILE A 5 2.88 -21.03 9.26
N TYR A 6 3.78 -21.09 10.25
CA TYR A 6 3.96 -20.02 11.22
C TYR A 6 4.43 -18.71 10.54
N HIS A 7 5.43 -18.80 9.64
CA HIS A 7 5.89 -17.64 8.86
C HIS A 7 4.79 -17.07 7.97
N ALA A 8 4.00 -17.90 7.31
CA ALA A 8 2.88 -17.48 6.47
C ALA A 8 1.79 -16.74 7.26
N ILE A 9 1.42 -17.26 8.44
CA ILE A 9 0.43 -16.61 9.32
C ILE A 9 0.97 -15.26 9.82
N LEU A 10 2.22 -15.22 10.25
CA LEU A 10 2.84 -14.02 10.80
C LEU A 10 2.99 -12.94 9.73
N ALA A 11 3.43 -13.30 8.52
CA ALA A 11 3.49 -12.38 7.38
C ALA A 11 2.10 -11.83 7.01
N ALA A 12 1.08 -12.69 6.98
CA ALA A 12 -0.28 -12.28 6.69
C ALA A 12 -0.86 -11.34 7.78
N LEU A 13 -0.54 -11.54 9.05
CA LEU A 13 -0.97 -10.67 10.14
C LEU A 13 -0.26 -9.32 10.09
N LEU A 14 1.07 -9.32 9.94
CA LEU A 14 1.87 -8.09 9.89
C LEU A 14 1.51 -7.22 8.68
N SER A 15 1.41 -7.82 7.49
CA SER A 15 1.03 -7.09 6.27
C SER A 15 -0.36 -6.49 6.39
N SER A 16 -1.32 -7.26 6.89
CA SER A 16 -2.69 -6.77 7.10
C SER A 16 -2.74 -5.66 8.14
N PHE A 17 -1.99 -5.79 9.24
CA PHE A 17 -1.90 -4.77 10.28
C PHE A 17 -1.34 -3.45 9.73
N SER A 18 -0.20 -3.49 9.03
CA SER A 18 0.44 -2.31 8.44
C SER A 18 -0.49 -1.57 7.48
N LEU A 19 -1.09 -2.28 6.51
CA LEU A 19 -2.02 -1.68 5.55
C LEU A 19 -3.28 -1.10 6.21
N SER A 20 -3.80 -1.75 7.25
CA SER A 20 -4.98 -1.28 7.96
C SER A 20 -4.78 0.02 8.73
N LEU A 21 -3.57 0.31 9.16
CA LEU A 21 -3.24 1.60 9.78
C LEU A 21 -3.41 2.76 8.79
N PHE A 22 -3.10 2.54 7.51
CA PHE A 22 -3.30 3.54 6.45
C PHE A 22 -4.73 3.61 5.95
N SER A 23 -5.52 2.55 6.11
CA SER A 23 -6.85 2.41 5.55
C SER A 23 -7.80 3.59 5.85
N PRO A 24 -7.99 4.07 7.10
CA PRO A 24 -8.83 5.23 7.39
C PRO A 24 -8.31 6.52 6.76
N LEU A 25 -6.99 6.72 6.73
CA LEU A 25 -6.36 7.92 6.17
C LEU A 25 -6.54 7.99 4.65
N VAL A 26 -6.33 6.87 3.96
CA VAL A 26 -6.53 6.74 2.50
C VAL A 26 -7.98 6.97 2.13
N THR A 27 -8.92 6.42 2.91
CA THR A 27 -10.36 6.56 2.66
C THR A 27 -10.86 7.98 2.89
N LEU A 28 -10.46 8.64 3.98
CA LEU A 28 -10.83 10.04 4.26
C LEU A 28 -10.28 11.01 3.22
N ARG A 29 -9.10 10.75 2.69
CA ARG A 29 -8.49 11.54 1.62
C ARG A 29 -9.10 11.30 0.25
N GLN A 30 -10.05 10.38 0.13
CA GLN A 30 -10.68 9.98 -1.14
C GLN A 30 -9.69 9.44 -2.18
N VAL A 31 -8.57 8.85 -1.72
CA VAL A 31 -7.54 8.22 -2.56
C VAL A 31 -7.57 6.69 -2.44
N SER A 32 -8.74 6.11 -2.22
CA SER A 32 -8.93 4.67 -2.04
C SER A 32 -8.38 3.82 -3.20
N TYR A 33 -8.40 4.36 -4.41
CA TYR A 33 -7.80 3.73 -5.60
C TYR A 33 -6.27 3.69 -5.59
N MET A 34 -5.61 4.39 -4.64
CA MET A 34 -4.15 4.44 -4.55
C MET A 34 -3.54 3.06 -4.35
N GLY A 35 -4.19 2.21 -3.55
CA GLY A 35 -3.73 0.84 -3.32
C GLY A 35 -3.69 0.01 -4.60
N GLU A 36 -4.75 0.05 -5.37
CA GLU A 36 -4.85 -0.64 -6.66
C GLU A 36 -3.85 -0.06 -7.67
N ALA A 37 -3.81 1.27 -7.78
CA ALA A 37 -2.91 1.94 -8.71
C ALA A 37 -1.43 1.64 -8.43
N LEU A 38 -0.98 1.78 -7.17
CA LEU A 38 0.40 1.50 -6.80
C LEU A 38 0.75 0.02 -6.98
N SER A 39 -0.19 -0.89 -6.77
CA SER A 39 0.00 -2.32 -7.04
C SER A 39 0.20 -2.59 -8.54
N HIS A 40 -0.57 -1.95 -9.41
CA HIS A 40 -0.38 -2.05 -10.87
C HIS A 40 0.88 -1.32 -11.35
N ILE A 41 1.24 -0.20 -10.72
CA ILE A 41 2.52 0.49 -10.97
C ILE A 41 3.68 -0.43 -10.58
N ALA A 42 3.56 -1.21 -9.51
CA ALA A 42 4.57 -2.19 -9.12
C ALA A 42 4.80 -3.26 -10.19
N PHE A 43 3.78 -3.62 -10.97
CA PHE A 43 3.94 -4.51 -12.13
C PHE A 43 4.95 -3.95 -13.15
N ALA A 44 4.88 -2.65 -13.48
CA ALA A 44 5.85 -2.01 -14.35
C ALA A 44 7.27 -1.98 -13.73
N GLY A 45 7.36 -1.78 -12.42
CA GLY A 45 8.62 -1.85 -11.68
C GLY A 45 9.26 -3.25 -11.72
N ILE A 46 8.44 -4.30 -11.60
CA ILE A 46 8.88 -5.70 -11.75
C ILE A 46 9.35 -5.96 -13.18
N ALA A 47 8.58 -5.52 -14.17
CA ALA A 47 8.94 -5.65 -15.59
C ALA A 47 10.29 -4.98 -15.89
N LEU A 48 10.52 -3.80 -15.35
CA LEU A 48 11.78 -3.07 -15.45
C LEU A 48 12.93 -3.83 -14.78
N ALA A 49 12.72 -4.35 -13.58
CA ALA A 49 13.72 -5.14 -12.85
C ALA A 49 14.13 -6.40 -13.61
N LEU A 50 13.16 -7.09 -14.21
CA LEU A 50 13.38 -8.28 -15.03
C LEU A 50 14.13 -7.96 -16.32
N LEU A 51 13.82 -6.83 -16.97
CA LEU A 51 14.50 -6.42 -18.20
C LEU A 51 15.96 -6.05 -17.96
N LEU A 52 16.23 -5.34 -16.85
CA LEU A 52 17.57 -4.87 -16.49
C LEU A 52 18.37 -5.89 -15.66
N GLU A 53 17.79 -7.05 -15.34
CA GLU A 53 18.39 -8.11 -14.52
C GLU A 53 18.85 -7.63 -13.13
N LEU A 54 18.12 -6.66 -12.57
CA LEU A 54 18.37 -6.07 -11.25
C LEU A 54 17.60 -6.80 -10.16
N ASN A 55 17.91 -6.45 -8.89
CA ASN A 55 17.16 -6.96 -7.74
C ASN A 55 15.68 -6.55 -7.84
N LEU A 56 14.81 -7.56 -7.94
CA LEU A 56 13.38 -7.38 -8.19
C LEU A 56 12.71 -6.47 -7.16
N GLN A 57 12.97 -6.72 -5.88
CA GLN A 57 12.30 -6.02 -4.79
C GLN A 57 12.75 -4.56 -4.67
N ILE A 58 14.07 -4.32 -4.74
CA ILE A 58 14.65 -2.97 -4.61
C ILE A 58 14.24 -2.10 -5.79
N THR A 59 14.35 -2.62 -7.02
CA THR A 59 14.00 -1.87 -8.23
C THR A 59 12.52 -1.53 -8.26
N THR A 60 11.65 -2.48 -7.92
CA THR A 60 10.21 -2.24 -7.83
C THR A 60 9.88 -1.20 -6.77
N LEU A 61 10.49 -1.27 -5.58
CA LEU A 61 10.27 -0.30 -4.51
C LEU A 61 10.66 1.11 -4.95
N ILE A 62 11.86 1.27 -5.51
CA ILE A 62 12.33 2.58 -5.99
C ILE A 62 11.40 3.13 -7.08
N PHE A 63 11.01 2.29 -8.04
CA PHE A 63 10.12 2.70 -9.13
C PHE A 63 8.76 3.16 -8.61
N VAL A 64 8.13 2.39 -7.73
CA VAL A 64 6.81 2.72 -7.16
C VAL A 64 6.88 3.97 -6.31
N VAL A 65 7.93 4.16 -5.50
CA VAL A 65 8.13 5.38 -4.71
C VAL A 65 8.29 6.60 -5.61
N ILE A 66 9.09 6.52 -6.68
CA ILE A 66 9.25 7.63 -7.63
C ILE A 66 7.90 8.00 -8.26
N VAL A 67 7.12 7.02 -8.70
CA VAL A 67 5.82 7.27 -9.32
C VAL A 67 4.82 7.82 -8.29
N ALA A 68 4.80 7.30 -7.06
CA ALA A 68 3.94 7.81 -5.98
C ALA A 68 4.25 9.29 -5.65
N LEU A 69 5.53 9.64 -5.62
CA LEU A 69 5.97 11.03 -5.44
C LEU A 69 5.61 11.92 -6.65
N ALA A 70 5.71 11.38 -7.86
CA ALA A 70 5.31 12.09 -9.08
C ALA A 70 3.78 12.37 -9.08
N ILE A 71 2.96 11.40 -8.69
CA ILE A 71 1.51 11.56 -8.51
C ILE A 71 1.23 12.68 -7.50
N SER A 72 1.85 12.61 -6.33
CA SER A 72 1.68 13.60 -5.26
C SER A 72 2.10 15.01 -5.70
N TRP A 73 3.26 15.13 -6.34
CA TRP A 73 3.78 16.41 -6.83
C TRP A 73 2.89 17.01 -7.92
N LEU A 74 2.48 16.21 -8.90
CA LEU A 74 1.67 16.66 -10.02
C LEU A 74 0.28 17.12 -9.57
N SER A 75 -0.35 16.36 -8.68
CA SER A 75 -1.64 16.67 -8.09
C SER A 75 -1.61 18.00 -7.32
N GLN A 76 -0.60 18.21 -6.48
CA GLN A 76 -0.44 19.44 -5.70
C GLN A 76 -0.14 20.67 -6.56
N LYS A 77 0.75 20.54 -7.54
CA LYS A 77 1.19 21.65 -8.39
C LYS A 77 0.08 22.16 -9.32
N HIS A 78 -0.67 21.27 -9.91
CA HIS A 78 -1.70 21.61 -10.91
C HIS A 78 -3.11 21.65 -10.34
N LYS A 79 -3.28 21.45 -9.01
CA LYS A 79 -4.59 21.40 -8.34
C LYS A 79 -5.54 20.38 -8.97
N LEU A 80 -4.97 19.30 -9.55
CA LEU A 80 -5.75 18.22 -10.12
C LEU A 80 -6.34 17.36 -9.00
N GLN A 81 -7.48 16.77 -9.25
CA GLN A 81 -8.02 15.75 -8.37
C GLN A 81 -7.03 14.57 -8.31
N GLU A 82 -6.60 14.18 -7.12
CA GLU A 82 -5.64 13.09 -6.92
C GLU A 82 -6.11 11.80 -7.63
N ALA A 83 -7.40 11.50 -7.59
CA ALA A 83 -7.98 10.33 -8.26
C ALA A 83 -7.72 10.29 -9.77
N ASN A 84 -7.87 11.44 -10.47
CA ASN A 84 -7.60 11.50 -11.91
C ASN A 84 -6.12 11.30 -12.23
N THR A 85 -5.24 11.91 -11.44
CA THR A 85 -3.79 11.74 -11.59
C THR A 85 -3.39 10.29 -11.37
N ILE A 86 -3.92 9.63 -10.33
CA ILE A 86 -3.71 8.22 -10.03
C ILE A 86 -4.10 7.35 -11.24
N THR A 87 -5.28 7.58 -11.83
CA THR A 87 -5.78 6.79 -12.98
C THR A 87 -4.88 6.93 -14.21
N ILE A 88 -4.36 8.14 -14.48
CA ILE A 88 -3.43 8.36 -15.60
C ILE A 88 -2.14 7.56 -15.37
N PHE A 89 -1.53 7.66 -14.19
CA PHE A 89 -0.30 6.94 -13.89
C PHE A 89 -0.50 5.42 -13.87
N LEU A 90 -1.65 4.94 -13.40
CA LEU A 90 -2.02 3.52 -13.47
C LEU A 90 -2.02 3.04 -14.93
N SER A 91 -2.74 3.73 -15.81
CA SER A 91 -2.86 3.34 -17.22
C SER A 91 -1.52 3.36 -17.95
N VAL A 92 -0.72 4.41 -17.73
CA VAL A 92 0.62 4.55 -18.34
C VAL A 92 1.55 3.46 -17.83
N SER A 93 1.56 3.20 -16.52
CA SER A 93 2.43 2.18 -15.93
C SER A 93 2.05 0.77 -16.37
N MET A 94 0.75 0.46 -16.47
CA MET A 94 0.30 -0.84 -17.01
C MET A 94 0.79 -1.03 -18.47
N ALA A 95 0.60 -0.03 -19.32
CA ALA A 95 1.06 -0.08 -20.70
C ALA A 95 2.57 -0.27 -20.78
N LEU A 96 3.34 0.51 -20.01
CA LEU A 96 4.79 0.36 -19.91
C LEU A 96 5.20 -1.03 -19.42
N GLY A 97 4.55 -1.57 -18.39
CA GLY A 97 4.85 -2.90 -17.88
C GLY A 97 4.66 -3.99 -18.92
N ILE A 98 3.58 -3.94 -19.70
CA ILE A 98 3.31 -4.89 -20.79
C ILE A 98 4.37 -4.78 -21.88
N ILE A 99 4.73 -3.57 -22.29
CA ILE A 99 5.77 -3.33 -23.29
C ILE A 99 7.12 -3.88 -22.82
N LEU A 100 7.53 -3.58 -21.59
CA LEU A 100 8.81 -4.01 -21.02
C LEU A 100 8.91 -5.54 -20.95
N ILE A 101 7.83 -6.22 -20.52
CA ILE A 101 7.80 -7.69 -20.49
C ILE A 101 7.89 -8.28 -21.91
N SER A 102 7.20 -7.69 -22.89
CA SER A 102 7.21 -8.18 -24.26
C SER A 102 8.58 -8.08 -24.92
N LEU A 103 9.45 -7.18 -24.47
CA LEU A 103 10.82 -7.05 -24.95
C LEU A 103 11.75 -8.15 -24.43
N LYS A 104 11.43 -8.81 -23.33
CA LYS A 104 12.23 -9.91 -22.77
C LYS A 104 11.84 -11.23 -23.42
N LYS A 105 12.65 -11.70 -24.40
CA LYS A 105 12.44 -12.97 -25.10
C LYS A 105 12.60 -14.17 -24.14
N GLY A 106 11.68 -15.13 -24.22
CA GLY A 106 11.78 -16.43 -23.54
C GLY A 106 11.37 -16.41 -22.06
N TYR A 107 10.77 -15.35 -21.56
CA TYR A 107 10.26 -15.27 -20.20
C TYR A 107 8.72 -15.36 -20.20
N SER A 108 8.18 -16.40 -19.58
CA SER A 108 6.75 -16.50 -19.26
C SER A 108 6.56 -15.87 -17.88
N PHE A 109 5.98 -14.66 -17.82
CA PHE A 109 5.63 -14.03 -16.56
C PHE A 109 4.40 -14.72 -15.98
N ASP A 110 4.54 -15.25 -14.77
CA ASP A 110 3.43 -15.85 -14.05
C ASP A 110 2.55 -14.74 -13.44
N LEU A 111 1.61 -14.26 -14.27
CA LEU A 111 0.61 -13.27 -13.88
C LEU A 111 -0.27 -13.77 -12.74
N GLU A 112 -0.51 -15.06 -12.66
CA GLU A 112 -1.39 -15.65 -11.65
C GLU A 112 -0.79 -15.52 -10.25
N SER A 113 0.48 -15.90 -10.09
CA SER A 113 1.20 -15.70 -8.82
C SER A 113 1.31 -14.22 -8.41
N TYR A 114 1.38 -13.30 -9.38
CA TYR A 114 1.44 -11.88 -9.09
C TYR A 114 0.09 -11.30 -8.62
N LEU A 115 -1.02 -11.71 -9.25
CA LEU A 115 -2.35 -11.24 -8.90
C LEU A 115 -2.82 -11.76 -7.54
N PHE A 116 -2.57 -13.03 -7.25
CA PHE A 116 -3.05 -13.69 -6.04
C PHE A 116 -2.02 -13.72 -4.90
N GLY A 117 -0.74 -13.46 -5.20
CA GLY A 117 0.35 -13.59 -4.24
C GLY A 117 0.60 -15.04 -3.85
N ASN A 118 1.65 -15.25 -3.06
CA ASN A 118 1.94 -16.57 -2.49
C ASN A 118 2.49 -16.41 -1.07
N VAL A 119 1.58 -16.36 -0.11
CA VAL A 119 1.93 -16.21 1.31
C VAL A 119 2.80 -17.35 1.83
N LEU A 120 2.75 -18.49 1.14
CA LEU A 120 3.52 -19.68 1.52
C LEU A 120 5.00 -19.58 1.16
N LEU A 121 5.37 -18.72 0.21
CA LEU A 121 6.75 -18.53 -0.24
C LEU A 121 7.46 -17.36 0.48
N VAL A 122 6.86 -16.83 1.54
CA VAL A 122 7.45 -15.72 2.30
C VAL A 122 8.71 -16.16 3.04
N SER A 123 9.82 -15.49 2.77
CA SER A 123 11.11 -15.74 3.41
C SER A 123 11.20 -15.09 4.80
N PRO A 124 12.06 -15.60 5.71
CA PRO A 124 12.27 -14.94 7.00
C PRO A 124 12.72 -13.47 6.88
N SER A 125 13.52 -13.14 5.86
CA SER A 125 13.96 -11.76 5.61
C SER A 125 12.80 -10.81 5.28
N GLU A 126 11.77 -11.30 4.61
CA GLU A 126 10.58 -10.50 4.30
C GLU A 126 9.73 -10.24 5.57
N ILE A 127 9.72 -11.18 6.51
CA ILE A 127 9.07 -10.99 7.82
C ILE A 127 9.76 -9.86 8.59
N TYR A 128 11.10 -9.83 8.62
CA TYR A 128 11.84 -8.73 9.25
C TYR A 128 11.53 -7.38 8.61
N GLN A 129 11.41 -7.33 7.28
CA GLN A 129 11.01 -6.10 6.58
C GLN A 129 9.59 -5.66 6.96
N LEU A 130 8.65 -6.58 7.07
CA LEU A 130 7.27 -6.28 7.50
C LEU A 130 7.23 -5.78 8.94
N VAL A 131 8.03 -6.35 9.85
CA VAL A 131 8.12 -5.88 11.24
C VAL A 131 8.68 -4.46 11.31
N ILE A 132 9.80 -4.20 10.61
CA ILE A 132 10.41 -2.87 10.57
C ILE A 132 9.42 -1.85 10.00
N LEU A 133 8.72 -2.23 8.93
CA LEU A 133 7.74 -1.38 8.28
C LEU A 133 6.56 -1.06 9.22
N ALA A 134 6.01 -2.08 9.89
CA ALA A 134 4.93 -1.89 10.85
C ALA A 134 5.33 -0.96 12.02
N LEU A 135 6.57 -1.06 12.51
CA LEU A 135 7.10 -0.14 13.53
C LEU A 135 7.24 1.29 13.01
N LEU A 136 7.73 1.45 11.77
CA LEU A 136 7.82 2.77 11.12
C LEU A 136 6.45 3.40 10.91
N ASP A 137 5.45 2.61 10.53
CA ASP A 137 4.07 3.05 10.33
C ASP A 137 3.45 3.54 11.64
N ILE A 138 3.59 2.76 12.73
CA ILE A 138 3.11 3.15 14.05
C ILE A 138 3.81 4.43 14.51
N PHE A 139 5.13 4.51 14.35
CA PHE A 139 5.90 5.68 14.72
C PHE A 139 5.45 6.92 13.92
N PHE A 140 5.32 6.79 12.61
CA PHE A 140 4.88 7.87 11.73
C PHE A 140 3.47 8.36 12.08
N ILE A 141 2.51 7.45 12.23
CA ILE A 141 1.13 7.81 12.53
C ILE A 141 1.02 8.44 13.94
N SER A 142 1.75 7.92 14.92
CA SER A 142 1.74 8.47 16.29
C SER A 142 2.37 9.85 16.36
N PHE A 143 3.49 10.05 15.64
CA PHE A 143 4.24 11.31 15.67
C PHE A 143 3.54 12.42 14.87
N PHE A 144 3.01 12.09 13.68
CA PHE A 144 2.34 13.02 12.79
C PHE A 144 0.80 12.94 12.84
N TYR A 145 0.23 12.45 13.94
CA TYR A 145 -1.21 12.25 14.06
C TYR A 145 -2.02 13.53 13.79
N LYS A 146 -1.60 14.68 14.35
CA LYS A 146 -2.28 15.97 14.15
C LYS A 146 -2.25 16.42 12.70
N GLU A 147 -1.08 16.36 12.09
CA GLU A 147 -0.87 16.75 10.68
C GLU A 147 -1.67 15.85 9.75
N LEU A 148 -1.67 14.54 9.99
CA LEU A 148 -2.45 13.55 9.23
C LEU A 148 -3.95 13.80 9.38
N PHE A 149 -4.41 14.14 10.57
CA PHE A 149 -5.81 14.49 10.81
C PHE A 149 -6.24 15.70 9.96
N TYR A 150 -5.52 16.81 10.06
CA TYR A 150 -5.83 18.00 9.27
C TYR A 150 -5.70 17.76 7.77
N LEU A 151 -4.67 17.02 7.35
CA LEU A 151 -4.48 16.66 5.94
C LEU A 151 -5.63 15.81 5.38
N SER A 152 -6.20 14.94 6.21
CA SER A 152 -7.29 14.05 5.79
C SER A 152 -8.65 14.72 5.76
N TYR A 153 -8.91 15.68 6.65
CA TYR A 153 -10.20 16.38 6.71
C TYR A 153 -10.23 17.67 5.91
N ASN A 154 -9.16 18.48 5.97
CA ASN A 154 -9.10 19.77 5.28
C ASN A 154 -7.64 20.25 5.10
N ALA A 155 -7.11 20.04 3.90
CA ALA A 155 -5.75 20.43 3.55
C ALA A 155 -5.53 21.95 3.57
N GLU A 156 -6.57 22.78 3.38
CA GLU A 156 -6.47 24.24 3.45
C GLU A 156 -6.28 24.72 4.89
N MET A 157 -7.04 24.12 5.82
CA MET A 157 -6.86 24.36 7.26
C MET A 157 -5.46 23.96 7.75
N ALA A 158 -4.93 22.84 7.25
CA ALA A 158 -3.56 22.42 7.57
C ALA A 158 -2.53 23.48 7.14
N LYS A 159 -2.70 24.10 5.96
CA LYS A 159 -1.86 25.20 5.50
C LYS A 159 -2.04 26.46 6.34
N PHE A 160 -3.24 26.79 6.77
CA PHE A 160 -3.53 27.92 7.64
C PHE A 160 -2.80 27.83 8.98
N TYR A 161 -2.75 26.63 9.57
CA TYR A 161 -1.97 26.35 10.79
C TYR A 161 -0.46 26.20 10.55
N ARG A 162 0.05 26.49 9.35
CA ARG A 162 1.46 26.37 8.95
C ARG A 162 2.06 24.98 9.22
N LEU A 163 1.23 23.95 9.16
CA LEU A 163 1.72 22.57 9.30
C LEU A 163 2.56 22.18 8.08
N PRO A 164 3.59 21.32 8.23
CA PRO A 164 4.46 20.89 7.13
C PRO A 164 3.75 19.85 6.24
N VAL A 165 2.62 20.25 5.63
CA VAL A 165 1.73 19.38 4.85
C VAL A 165 2.47 18.65 3.73
N GLY A 166 3.38 19.36 3.04
CA GLY A 166 4.15 18.78 1.94
C GLY A 166 5.06 17.63 2.40
N LEU A 167 5.77 17.83 3.51
CA LEU A 167 6.66 16.82 4.08
C LEU A 167 5.87 15.60 4.57
N VAL A 168 4.79 15.84 5.34
CA VAL A 168 3.95 14.75 5.87
C VAL A 168 3.32 13.95 4.73
N ASN A 169 2.83 14.62 3.69
CA ASN A 169 2.28 13.95 2.51
C ASN A 169 3.34 13.13 1.75
N THR A 170 4.55 13.66 1.62
CA THR A 170 5.67 12.94 0.98
C THR A 170 6.01 11.67 1.74
N ILE A 171 6.17 11.75 3.07
CA ILE A 171 6.47 10.58 3.91
C ILE A 171 5.31 9.58 3.85
N PHE A 172 4.05 10.05 3.92
CA PHE A 172 2.87 9.22 3.78
C PHE A 172 2.89 8.41 2.46
N MET A 173 3.19 9.06 1.33
CA MET A 173 3.25 8.41 0.03
C MET A 173 4.40 7.38 -0.06
N ILE A 174 5.56 7.68 0.51
CA ILE A 174 6.70 6.75 0.56
C ILE A 174 6.35 5.52 1.39
N LEU A 175 5.80 5.70 2.59
CA LEU A 175 5.42 4.58 3.45
C LEU A 175 4.30 3.74 2.84
N LEU A 176 3.29 4.37 2.26
CA LEU A 176 2.21 3.66 1.58
C LEU A 176 2.74 2.83 0.40
N ALA A 177 3.62 3.41 -0.43
CA ALA A 177 4.26 2.70 -1.54
C ALA A 177 5.10 1.51 -1.04
N ALA A 178 5.89 1.69 0.02
CA ALA A 178 6.68 0.63 0.63
C ALA A 178 5.79 -0.51 1.18
N ASN A 179 4.72 -0.16 1.88
CA ASN A 179 3.74 -1.12 2.39
C ASN A 179 3.14 -1.96 1.27
N ILE A 180 2.70 -1.33 0.19
CA ILE A 180 2.11 -2.03 -0.95
C ILE A 180 3.12 -2.97 -1.59
N VAL A 181 4.34 -2.51 -1.91
CA VAL A 181 5.34 -3.31 -2.62
C VAL A 181 5.79 -4.52 -1.78
N ILE A 182 6.03 -4.34 -0.47
CA ILE A 182 6.49 -5.43 0.40
C ILE A 182 5.36 -6.45 0.63
N THR A 183 4.12 -5.96 0.80
CA THR A 183 2.96 -6.83 1.03
C THR A 183 2.51 -7.56 -0.23
N LEU A 184 2.73 -6.98 -1.41
CA LEU A 184 2.24 -7.48 -2.69
C LEU A 184 2.70 -8.91 -2.99
N ARG A 185 3.94 -9.27 -2.64
CA ARG A 185 4.47 -10.63 -2.83
C ARG A 185 3.74 -11.66 -1.98
N ALA A 186 3.39 -11.29 -0.75
CA ALA A 186 2.70 -12.19 0.17
C ALA A 186 1.20 -12.27 -0.10
N ALA A 187 0.56 -11.12 -0.36
CA ALA A 187 -0.88 -10.98 -0.41
C ALA A 187 -1.47 -10.90 -1.83
N GLY A 188 -0.68 -10.46 -2.81
CA GLY A 188 -1.17 -10.19 -4.18
C GLY A 188 -1.96 -8.88 -4.29
N ILE A 189 -2.19 -8.43 -5.52
CA ILE A 189 -2.85 -7.13 -5.81
C ILE A 189 -4.24 -7.05 -5.22
N ILE A 190 -5.05 -8.09 -5.41
CA ILE A 190 -6.46 -8.10 -5.03
C ILE A 190 -6.61 -7.95 -3.51
N LEU A 191 -5.80 -8.68 -2.75
CA LEU A 191 -5.88 -8.66 -1.30
C LEU A 191 -5.32 -7.35 -0.71
N VAL A 192 -4.28 -6.78 -1.31
CA VAL A 192 -3.71 -5.48 -0.89
C VAL A 192 -4.75 -4.37 -1.04
N SER A 193 -5.44 -4.31 -2.18
CA SER A 193 -6.49 -3.31 -2.43
C SER A 193 -7.65 -3.46 -1.45
N ALA A 194 -8.08 -4.70 -1.19
CA ALA A 194 -9.12 -4.98 -0.20
C ALA A 194 -8.71 -4.58 1.23
N GLN A 195 -7.46 -4.84 1.62
CA GLN A 195 -6.93 -4.50 2.94
C GLN A 195 -6.79 -2.99 3.17
N LEU A 196 -6.69 -2.19 2.12
CA LEU A 196 -6.68 -0.73 2.23
C LEU A 196 -8.06 -0.10 2.34
N ILE A 197 -9.12 -0.78 1.92
CA ILE A 197 -10.48 -0.20 1.90
C ILE A 197 -11.37 -0.79 2.98
N LEU A 198 -11.43 -2.11 3.10
CA LEU A 198 -12.38 -2.79 3.98
C LEU A 198 -12.24 -2.41 5.47
N PRO A 199 -11.01 -2.29 6.04
CA PRO A 199 -10.88 -1.92 7.45
C PRO A 199 -11.40 -0.51 7.76
N ALA A 200 -11.22 0.43 6.83
CA ALA A 200 -11.76 1.78 7.01
C ALA A 200 -13.29 1.79 6.99
N VAL A 201 -13.89 1.12 6.02
CA VAL A 201 -15.36 1.05 5.90
C VAL A 201 -15.98 0.43 7.15
N THR A 202 -15.40 -0.64 7.66
CA THR A 202 -15.88 -1.28 8.89
C THR A 202 -15.69 -0.37 10.11
N SER A 203 -14.53 0.28 10.24
CA SER A 203 -14.23 1.14 11.39
C SER A 203 -15.09 2.39 11.43
N PHE A 204 -15.35 3.06 10.28
CA PHE A 204 -16.20 4.25 10.23
C PHE A 204 -17.69 3.94 10.48
N ASN A 205 -18.14 2.71 10.26
CA ASN A 205 -19.48 2.28 10.68
C ASN A 205 -19.59 2.09 12.19
N LEU A 206 -18.47 1.80 12.88
CA LEU A 206 -18.45 1.55 14.32
C LEU A 206 -18.14 2.81 15.13
N VAL A 207 -17.23 3.67 14.62
CA VAL A 207 -16.73 4.83 15.36
C VAL A 207 -16.61 6.06 14.47
N LYS A 208 -16.91 7.24 15.06
CA LYS A 208 -16.86 8.52 14.33
C LYS A 208 -15.55 9.30 14.50
N ARG A 209 -14.67 8.87 15.39
CA ARG A 209 -13.39 9.54 15.67
C ARG A 209 -12.25 8.82 14.96
N LEU A 210 -11.33 9.58 14.35
CA LEU A 210 -10.23 9.03 13.56
C LEU A 210 -9.27 8.16 14.38
N ASP A 211 -8.93 8.55 15.61
CA ASP A 211 -8.08 7.79 16.52
C ASP A 211 -8.64 6.37 16.77
N TYR A 212 -9.91 6.32 17.16
CA TYR A 212 -10.61 5.03 17.33
C TYR A 212 -10.79 4.29 15.99
N ALA A 213 -10.99 5.00 14.88
CA ALA A 213 -11.10 4.38 13.57
C ALA A 213 -9.80 3.69 13.15
N ILE A 214 -8.63 4.29 13.39
CA ILE A 214 -7.33 3.67 13.12
C ILE A 214 -7.14 2.42 13.99
N LEU A 215 -7.46 2.49 15.29
CA LEU A 215 -7.37 1.34 16.17
C LEU A 215 -8.36 0.23 15.77
N CYS A 216 -9.63 0.58 15.52
CA CYS A 216 -10.63 -0.39 15.07
C CYS A 216 -10.27 -1.04 13.73
N SER A 217 -9.70 -0.29 12.79
CA SER A 217 -9.24 -0.85 11.51
C SER A 217 -8.12 -1.86 11.71
N ALA A 218 -7.17 -1.60 12.59
CA ALA A 218 -6.11 -2.53 12.94
C ALA A 218 -6.65 -3.83 13.58
N PHE A 219 -7.71 -3.75 14.39
CA PHE A 219 -8.34 -4.91 15.00
C PHE A 219 -9.33 -5.64 14.09
N SER A 220 -10.02 -4.96 13.18
CA SER A 220 -11.06 -5.56 12.30
C SER A 220 -10.49 -6.61 11.35
N ILE A 221 -9.23 -6.54 10.99
CA ILE A 221 -8.55 -7.54 10.19
C ILE A 221 -8.38 -8.86 10.94
N VAL A 222 -8.10 -8.80 12.23
CA VAL A 222 -7.98 -10.01 13.07
C VAL A 222 -9.32 -10.73 13.15
N THR A 223 -10.42 -9.98 13.28
CA THR A 223 -11.78 -10.54 13.34
C THR A 223 -12.32 -10.98 11.98
N GLY A 224 -12.04 -10.26 10.89
CA GLY A 224 -12.48 -10.61 9.53
C GLY A 224 -11.89 -11.94 9.04
N LYS A 225 -10.65 -12.27 9.39
CA LYS A 225 -10.05 -13.60 9.10
C LYS A 225 -10.71 -14.75 9.87
N GLN A 226 -11.26 -14.50 11.04
CA GLN A 226 -11.98 -15.53 11.80
C GLN A 226 -13.39 -15.77 11.26
N ILE A 227 -14.08 -14.73 10.78
CA ILE A 227 -15.43 -14.86 10.20
C ILE A 227 -15.38 -15.59 8.84
N GLY A 228 -14.38 -15.32 8.00
CA GLY A 228 -14.20 -16.04 6.74
C GLY A 228 -13.92 -17.55 6.88
N ARG A 229 -13.36 -17.98 8.02
CA ARG A 229 -13.15 -19.41 8.35
C ARG A 229 -14.40 -20.09 8.92
N ALA A 230 -15.35 -19.34 9.45
CA ALA A 230 -16.56 -19.89 10.06
C ALA A 230 -17.66 -20.20 9.01
N HIS A 231 -17.47 -19.82 7.76
CA HIS A 231 -18.42 -20.03 6.66
C HIS A 231 -17.88 -20.97 5.55
N VAL A 232 -16.79 -21.69 5.79
CA VAL A 232 -16.30 -22.82 5.01
C VAL A 232 -16.34 -24.07 5.89
#